data_23fc7bf46aed71f38379a105bb6689c6
#
_entry.id   23fc7bf46aed71f38379a105bb6689c6
#
_cell.length_a   1.000
_cell.length_b   1.000
_cell.length_c   1.000
_cell.angle_alpha   90.00
_cell.angle_beta   90.00
_cell.angle_gamma   90.00
#
_symmetry.space_group_name_H-M   'P 1'
#
loop_
_entity.id
_entity.type
_entity.pdbx_description
1 polymer ?
#
loop_
_entity_poly.entity_id
_entity_poly.type
_entity_poly.pdbx_seq_one_letter_code
_entity_poly.pdbx_strand_id
1 'polypeptide(L)'
;MRQGAPSRNHASSSANRPAVQGNVRPASYNRSRAQANRNNPANAAVYNDYSRYTERRSKRPGPVAIGVMAVLIIAIGIGVFFVLNPPTFDITVNGAKHTVSNGTTIDKLIDDGLASPTAGNLLAVDASVITEGGGDRFAATINGNATNDGSKKVKKGDAIDIQNGADVTEDYDSSTEEIPYERVEDNNYWNGSLHVYIDGQNGVRTTKTGKVSGKTVTEDTTPAVNEEYKIYTANTGDDKVIALTFDDGPWKDTTAEILDVLKENDAHATFFTIGKQIADHSDVVKRAHDEGHEICTHTWDHAAGSGQGVNLTYMTADEQIQEVQKGFQAIKDAIGEDPVRIMRAPGGNFKGDIVWTLQPYIDAEIGWNVDTEDWRRPGADTIASRIMKAKPGSVILMHDGGGDRSQTVEALKKALPQLKQEGYRFVTISELLQYDPPADSSVSK
;
A
#
# COMPACT_ATOMS: atom_id res chain seq x y z
N MET A 1 -20.05 57.71 -17.69
CA MET A 1 -20.23 58.02 -19.13
C MET A 1 -19.70 56.84 -19.91
N ARG A 2 -20.62 56.15 -20.60
CA ARG A 2 -20.56 55.48 -21.91
C ARG A 2 -19.31 54.63 -22.18
N GLN A 3 -19.46 53.31 -22.26
CA GLN A 3 -19.93 52.48 -23.42
C GLN A 3 -18.78 52.10 -24.35
N GLY A 4 -18.63 50.83 -24.63
CA GLY A 4 -18.18 50.31 -25.87
C GLY A 4 -17.62 48.88 -25.85
N ALA A 5 -18.46 47.86 -25.91
CA ALA A 5 -18.16 46.68 -26.67
C ALA A 5 -18.71 46.88 -28.09
N PRO A 6 -18.24 46.22 -29.13
CA PRO A 6 -18.69 44.88 -29.50
C PRO A 6 -17.61 44.06 -30.26
N SER A 7 -17.70 42.84 -30.46
CA SER A 7 -18.48 41.86 -31.21
C SER A 7 -17.59 40.93 -32.06
N ARG A 8 -17.85 39.63 -31.92
CA ARG A 8 -17.98 38.54 -32.93
C ARG A 8 -17.11 38.53 -34.18
N ASN A 9 -16.50 37.39 -34.46
CA ASN A 9 -16.86 36.50 -35.61
C ASN A 9 -16.05 35.17 -35.52
N HIS A 10 -16.78 34.09 -35.49
CA HIS A 10 -16.89 32.94 -36.42
C HIS A 10 -15.74 32.60 -37.38
N ALA A 11 -15.28 31.34 -37.32
CA ALA A 11 -15.13 30.38 -38.43
C ALA A 11 -14.64 29.03 -37.81
N SER A 12 -15.40 28.06 -37.82
CA SER A 12 -15.67 26.77 -38.44
C SER A 12 -14.63 26.27 -39.44
N SER A 13 -14.11 25.07 -39.19
CA SER A 13 -13.85 23.98 -40.15
C SER A 13 -13.34 22.79 -39.35
N SER A 14 -14.11 21.75 -39.21
CA SER A 14 -14.35 20.58 -40.06
C SER A 14 -13.17 19.62 -40.15
N ALA A 15 -13.43 18.44 -39.52
CA ALA A 15 -13.23 17.09 -40.06
C ALA A 15 -11.82 16.57 -40.34
N ASN A 16 -11.45 15.49 -39.66
CA ASN A 16 -11.24 14.21 -40.35
C ASN A 16 -11.02 13.08 -39.33
N ARG A 17 -11.95 12.13 -39.32
CA ARG A 17 -11.75 10.76 -38.87
C ARG A 17 -11.26 9.94 -40.06
N PRO A 18 -10.48 8.89 -39.82
CA PRO A 18 -10.66 7.67 -40.59
C PRO A 18 -11.23 6.56 -39.72
N ALA A 19 -12.31 5.99 -40.23
CA ALA A 19 -12.88 4.74 -39.78
C ALA A 19 -12.03 3.57 -40.28
N VAL A 20 -11.76 2.63 -39.39
CA VAL A 20 -11.29 1.31 -39.79
C VAL A 20 -12.44 0.31 -39.55
N GLN A 21 -13.02 -0.13 -40.65
CA GLN A 21 -13.95 -1.27 -40.71
C GLN A 21 -13.13 -2.57 -40.57
N GLY A 22 -13.42 -3.32 -39.53
CA GLY A 22 -13.02 -4.71 -39.38
C GLY A 22 -14.25 -5.62 -39.54
N ASN A 23 -14.35 -6.26 -40.72
CA ASN A 23 -15.35 -7.28 -41.02
C ASN A 23 -15.22 -8.49 -40.14
N VAL A 24 -16.22 -8.80 -39.34
CA VAL A 24 -16.42 -10.11 -38.75
C VAL A 24 -17.52 -10.83 -39.53
N ARG A 25 -17.17 -11.88 -40.26
CA ARG A 25 -18.11 -12.83 -40.88
C ARG A 25 -18.47 -13.91 -39.90
N PRO A 26 -19.74 -14.30 -39.78
CA PRO A 26 -20.16 -15.42 -38.98
C PRO A 26 -19.93 -16.76 -39.73
N ALA A 27 -19.45 -17.75 -38.99
CA ALA A 27 -19.28 -19.11 -39.49
C ALA A 27 -20.65 -19.78 -39.68
N SER A 28 -20.90 -20.22 -40.88
CA SER A 28 -22.09 -20.97 -41.28
C SER A 28 -21.97 -22.43 -40.90
N TYR A 29 -23.01 -22.93 -40.29
CA TYR A 29 -23.31 -24.36 -40.07
C TYR A 29 -23.54 -25.05 -41.41
N ASN A 30 -22.75 -26.04 -41.75
CA ASN A 30 -23.00 -26.92 -42.88
C ASN A 30 -23.45 -28.31 -42.40
N ARG A 31 -24.76 -28.57 -42.55
CA ARG A 31 -25.34 -29.90 -42.57
C ARG A 31 -25.19 -30.42 -44.00
N SER A 32 -24.39 -31.44 -44.21
CA SER A 32 -24.43 -32.25 -45.43
C SER A 32 -25.18 -33.57 -45.21
N ARG A 33 -26.32 -33.63 -45.85
CA ARG A 33 -27.12 -34.84 -46.09
C ARG A 33 -26.34 -35.74 -47.04
N ALA A 34 -26.13 -36.98 -46.65
CA ALA A 34 -25.75 -38.04 -47.56
C ALA A 34 -27.00 -38.55 -48.27
N GLN A 35 -27.00 -38.43 -49.58
CA GLN A 35 -28.01 -39.01 -50.48
C GLN A 35 -27.54 -40.37 -50.95
N ALA A 36 -28.47 -41.32 -50.87
CA ALA A 36 -28.37 -42.65 -51.38
C ALA A 36 -28.17 -42.70 -52.90
N ASN A 37 -27.37 -43.59 -53.35
CA ASN A 37 -27.41 -44.04 -54.75
C ASN A 37 -27.70 -45.53 -54.82
N ARG A 38 -28.87 -45.88 -55.34
CA ARG A 38 -29.29 -47.20 -55.79
C ARG A 38 -28.78 -47.36 -57.20
N ASN A 39 -28.22 -48.48 -57.49
CA ASN A 39 -28.49 -49.25 -58.77
C ASN A 39 -27.95 -50.67 -58.67
N ASN A 40 -28.89 -51.54 -58.91
CA ASN A 40 -29.00 -52.94 -59.15
C ASN A 40 -28.38 -53.30 -60.53
N PRO A 41 -28.32 -54.49 -61.09
CA PRO A 41 -28.89 -55.78 -60.64
C PRO A 41 -28.08 -57.06 -60.96
N ALA A 42 -28.63 -58.11 -60.52
CA ALA A 42 -28.88 -59.36 -61.33
C ALA A 42 -28.12 -60.61 -60.97
N ASN A 43 -28.94 -61.58 -60.73
CA ASN A 43 -28.97 -62.97 -61.11
C ASN A 43 -28.29 -64.02 -60.20
N ALA A 44 -29.12 -64.69 -59.47
CA ALA A 44 -29.79 -65.94 -59.76
C ALA A 44 -28.86 -67.17 -59.62
N ALA A 45 -29.14 -68.00 -58.61
CA ALA A 45 -29.34 -69.43 -58.81
C ALA A 45 -29.84 -70.09 -57.52
N VAL A 46 -31.00 -70.58 -57.59
CA VAL A 46 -31.65 -71.54 -56.68
C VAL A 46 -30.90 -72.88 -56.80
N TYR A 47 -30.51 -73.47 -55.65
CA TYR A 47 -30.46 -74.97 -55.56
C TYR A 47 -30.72 -75.38 -54.11
N ASN A 48 -31.79 -76.14 -53.95
CA ASN A 48 -32.12 -76.92 -52.77
C ASN A 48 -31.03 -77.93 -52.48
N ASP A 49 -30.63 -78.06 -51.24
CA ASP A 49 -30.22 -79.37 -50.73
C ASP A 49 -30.72 -79.53 -49.29
N TYR A 50 -31.79 -80.31 -49.20
CA TYR A 50 -32.25 -80.97 -48.02
C TYR A 50 -31.39 -82.15 -47.74
N SER A 51 -30.53 -82.14 -46.75
CA SER A 51 -30.30 -83.37 -45.93
C SER A 51 -29.03 -83.09 -45.05
N ARG A 52 -29.23 -82.96 -43.79
CA ARG A 52 -28.52 -83.68 -42.72
C ARG A 52 -28.90 -83.12 -41.37
N TYR A 53 -30.00 -83.56 -40.86
CA TYR A 53 -30.21 -83.60 -39.43
C TYR A 53 -29.16 -84.57 -38.85
N THR A 54 -28.08 -84.05 -38.33
CA THR A 54 -27.24 -84.79 -37.42
C THR A 54 -27.71 -84.49 -36.02
N GLU A 55 -28.33 -85.46 -35.36
CA GLU A 55 -28.59 -85.51 -33.93
C GLU A 55 -27.34 -85.10 -33.16
N ARG A 56 -27.31 -83.89 -32.62
CA ARG A 56 -26.40 -83.57 -31.53
C ARG A 56 -26.94 -84.27 -30.27
N ARG A 57 -26.44 -85.43 -30.01
CA ARG A 57 -26.49 -86.05 -28.68
C ARG A 57 -25.99 -85.01 -27.66
N SER A 58 -26.86 -84.53 -26.84
CA SER A 58 -26.47 -83.74 -25.69
C SER A 58 -25.60 -84.61 -24.81
N LYS A 59 -24.28 -84.33 -24.84
CA LYS A 59 -23.40 -84.85 -23.81
C LYS A 59 -23.87 -84.30 -22.46
N ARG A 60 -24.46 -85.14 -21.64
CA ARG A 60 -24.72 -84.80 -20.24
C ARG A 60 -23.40 -84.30 -19.62
N PRO A 61 -23.37 -83.21 -18.99
CA PRO A 61 -22.14 -82.73 -18.35
C PRO A 61 -21.64 -83.78 -17.38
N GLY A 62 -20.36 -84.11 -17.47
CA GLY A 62 -19.73 -85.03 -16.57
C GLY A 62 -19.71 -84.60 -15.15
N PRO A 63 -19.50 -85.48 -14.17
CA PRO A 63 -19.60 -85.13 -12.74
C PRO A 63 -18.74 -83.95 -12.32
N VAL A 64 -17.62 -83.69 -13.01
CA VAL A 64 -16.75 -82.53 -12.78
C VAL A 64 -17.44 -81.22 -13.23
N ALA A 65 -18.16 -81.20 -14.37
CA ALA A 65 -18.86 -80.07 -14.89
C ALA A 65 -20.10 -79.75 -13.99
N ILE A 66 -20.76 -80.73 -13.44
CA ILE A 66 -21.88 -80.52 -12.45
C ILE A 66 -21.32 -80.00 -11.16
N GLY A 67 -20.16 -80.46 -10.67
CA GLY A 67 -19.49 -79.94 -9.49
C GLY A 67 -19.08 -78.48 -9.64
N VAL A 68 -18.47 -78.12 -10.79
CA VAL A 68 -18.09 -76.69 -11.05
C VAL A 68 -19.33 -75.76 -11.12
N MET A 69 -20.40 -76.25 -11.79
CA MET A 69 -21.64 -75.46 -11.86
C MET A 69 -22.31 -75.31 -10.50
N ALA A 70 -22.32 -76.30 -9.63
CA ALA A 70 -22.81 -76.26 -8.29
C ALA A 70 -21.98 -75.25 -7.43
N VAL A 71 -20.64 -75.27 -7.53
CA VAL A 71 -19.77 -74.30 -6.85
C VAL A 71 -20.04 -72.91 -7.33
N LEU A 72 -20.22 -72.65 -8.63
CA LEU A 72 -20.59 -71.38 -9.19
C LEU A 72 -21.93 -70.85 -8.69
N ILE A 73 -22.95 -71.75 -8.64
CA ILE A 73 -24.29 -71.37 -8.12
C ILE A 73 -24.22 -71.04 -6.63
N ILE A 74 -23.44 -71.80 -5.85
CA ILE A 74 -23.24 -71.51 -4.43
C ILE A 74 -22.48 -70.19 -4.27
N ALA A 75 -21.43 -69.95 -5.07
CA ALA A 75 -20.67 -68.70 -5.04
C ALA A 75 -21.52 -67.48 -5.44
N ILE A 76 -22.39 -67.64 -6.48
CA ILE A 76 -23.39 -66.61 -6.85
C ILE A 76 -24.42 -66.44 -5.73
N GLY A 77 -24.92 -67.53 -5.15
CA GLY A 77 -25.86 -67.48 -4.02
C GLY A 77 -25.31 -66.79 -2.79
N ILE A 78 -24.06 -67.04 -2.43
CA ILE A 78 -23.33 -66.38 -1.37
C ILE A 78 -23.12 -64.89 -1.73
N GLY A 79 -22.71 -64.60 -2.98
CA GLY A 79 -22.59 -63.21 -3.43
C GLY A 79 -23.91 -62.42 -3.37
N VAL A 80 -25.03 -63.05 -3.84
CA VAL A 80 -26.36 -62.46 -3.76
C VAL A 80 -26.80 -62.29 -2.29
N PHE A 81 -26.52 -63.27 -1.45
CA PHE A 81 -26.83 -63.18 -0.02
C PHE A 81 -26.12 -62.01 0.65
N PHE A 82 -24.83 -61.74 0.40
CA PHE A 82 -24.10 -60.60 0.93
C PHE A 82 -24.50 -59.26 0.31
N VAL A 83 -25.01 -59.26 -0.92
CA VAL A 83 -25.59 -58.07 -1.53
C VAL A 83 -26.94 -57.72 -0.90
N LEU A 84 -27.75 -58.72 -0.61
CA LEU A 84 -29.07 -58.53 0.05
C LEU A 84 -28.99 -58.35 1.56
N ASN A 85 -27.93 -58.87 2.19
CA ASN A 85 -27.65 -58.77 3.63
C ASN A 85 -26.22 -58.29 3.85
N PRO A 86 -25.92 -57.03 3.56
CA PRO A 86 -24.55 -56.53 3.74
C PRO A 86 -24.13 -56.61 5.22
N PRO A 87 -22.86 -56.98 5.49
CA PRO A 87 -22.40 -57.03 6.89
C PRO A 87 -22.54 -55.66 7.57
N THR A 88 -22.99 -55.74 8.80
CA THR A 88 -23.24 -54.55 9.64
C THR A 88 -22.08 -54.31 10.62
N PHE A 89 -21.94 -53.08 11.04
CA PHE A 89 -20.97 -52.66 12.08
C PHE A 89 -21.49 -51.47 12.86
N ASP A 90 -20.91 -51.25 14.04
CA ASP A 90 -21.30 -50.15 14.93
C ASP A 90 -20.48 -48.89 14.65
N ILE A 91 -21.13 -47.75 14.68
CA ILE A 91 -20.63 -46.39 14.63
C ILE A 91 -21.27 -45.53 15.72
N THR A 92 -20.80 -44.31 15.89
CA THR A 92 -21.46 -43.30 16.74
C THR A 92 -21.85 -42.12 15.85
N VAL A 93 -23.11 -41.68 15.90
CA VAL A 93 -23.60 -40.48 15.22
C VAL A 93 -24.13 -39.51 16.27
N ASN A 94 -23.59 -38.28 16.32
CA ASN A 94 -23.95 -37.27 17.31
C ASN A 94 -23.98 -37.80 18.75
N GLY A 95 -22.98 -38.64 19.09
CA GLY A 95 -22.89 -39.26 20.42
C GLY A 95 -23.72 -40.50 20.64
N ALA A 96 -24.68 -40.85 19.77
CA ALA A 96 -25.51 -42.03 19.86
C ALA A 96 -24.94 -43.22 19.07
N LYS A 97 -25.02 -44.45 19.63
CA LYS A 97 -24.55 -45.67 18.94
C LYS A 97 -25.59 -46.17 17.95
N HIS A 98 -25.15 -46.51 16.75
CA HIS A 98 -25.96 -47.05 15.67
C HIS A 98 -25.25 -48.20 14.99
N THR A 99 -26.06 -49.20 14.55
CA THR A 99 -25.56 -50.32 13.73
C THR A 99 -25.95 -50.07 12.27
N VAL A 100 -24.96 -49.96 11.37
CA VAL A 100 -25.16 -49.64 9.97
C VAL A 100 -24.56 -50.70 9.06
N SER A 101 -25.05 -50.76 7.81
CA SER A 101 -24.54 -51.70 6.80
C SER A 101 -23.21 -51.24 6.19
N ASN A 102 -22.41 -52.18 5.76
CA ASN A 102 -21.19 -51.87 5.00
C ASN A 102 -21.54 -51.06 3.75
N GLY A 103 -20.81 -49.97 3.54
CA GLY A 103 -21.00 -49.05 2.43
C GLY A 103 -21.93 -47.88 2.72
N THR A 104 -22.45 -47.78 3.95
CA THR A 104 -23.22 -46.63 4.40
C THR A 104 -22.39 -45.32 4.29
N THR A 105 -23.03 -44.28 3.75
CA THR A 105 -22.44 -42.96 3.55
C THR A 105 -23.05 -41.94 4.53
N ILE A 106 -22.46 -40.74 4.63
CA ILE A 106 -23.05 -39.67 5.44
C ILE A 106 -24.47 -39.32 4.95
N ASP A 107 -24.69 -39.20 3.62
CA ASP A 107 -26.03 -38.98 3.07
C ASP A 107 -27.03 -40.05 3.56
N LYS A 108 -26.59 -41.32 3.53
CA LYS A 108 -27.43 -42.43 3.98
C LYS A 108 -27.79 -42.33 5.49
N LEU A 109 -26.86 -41.83 6.33
CA LEU A 109 -27.16 -41.61 7.75
C LEU A 109 -28.23 -40.53 7.95
N ILE A 110 -28.20 -39.49 7.11
CA ILE A 110 -29.20 -38.41 7.12
C ILE A 110 -30.54 -38.93 6.58
N ASP A 111 -30.52 -39.64 5.45
CA ASP A 111 -31.76 -40.23 4.83
C ASP A 111 -32.46 -41.25 5.76
N ASP A 112 -31.69 -42.00 6.54
CA ASP A 112 -32.20 -42.95 7.52
C ASP A 112 -32.65 -42.25 8.82
N GLY A 113 -32.56 -40.94 8.92
CA GLY A 113 -33.01 -40.14 10.06
C GLY A 113 -32.10 -40.25 11.30
N LEU A 114 -30.86 -40.71 11.17
CA LEU A 114 -29.91 -40.81 12.26
C LEU A 114 -29.32 -39.43 12.63
N ALA A 115 -29.45 -38.47 11.73
CA ALA A 115 -29.25 -37.04 11.93
C ALA A 115 -30.22 -36.27 11.04
N SER A 116 -30.62 -35.07 11.47
CA SER A 116 -31.57 -34.22 10.71
C SER A 116 -31.02 -32.79 10.63
N PRO A 117 -29.90 -32.57 9.91
CA PRO A 117 -29.36 -31.25 9.76
C PRO A 117 -30.30 -30.37 8.91
N THR A 118 -30.32 -29.06 9.21
CA THR A 118 -30.96 -28.05 8.37
C THR A 118 -29.91 -27.47 7.45
N ALA A 119 -30.21 -27.41 6.16
CA ALA A 119 -29.33 -26.76 5.20
C ALA A 119 -29.24 -25.26 5.47
N GLY A 120 -28.04 -24.69 5.29
CA GLY A 120 -27.83 -23.25 5.29
C GLY A 120 -28.50 -22.56 4.10
N ASN A 121 -28.47 -21.24 4.06
CA ASN A 121 -29.06 -20.44 2.99
C ASN A 121 -28.01 -20.05 1.94
N LEU A 122 -28.46 -19.84 0.71
CA LEU A 122 -27.68 -19.10 -0.27
C LEU A 122 -27.94 -17.60 -0.02
N LEU A 123 -26.86 -16.86 0.23
CA LEU A 123 -26.89 -15.43 0.52
C LEU A 123 -26.39 -14.62 -0.67
N ALA A 124 -26.99 -13.46 -0.87
CA ALA A 124 -26.46 -12.43 -1.75
C ALA A 124 -25.20 -11.78 -1.12
N VAL A 125 -24.49 -11.01 -1.92
CA VAL A 125 -23.31 -10.25 -1.46
C VAL A 125 -23.60 -9.25 -0.32
N ASP A 126 -24.87 -8.83 -0.16
CA ASP A 126 -25.38 -7.99 0.92
C ASP A 126 -25.87 -8.79 2.14
N ALA A 127 -25.54 -10.09 2.18
CA ALA A 127 -25.99 -11.05 3.20
C ALA A 127 -27.50 -11.31 3.25
N SER A 128 -28.30 -10.80 2.32
CA SER A 128 -29.70 -11.14 2.23
C SER A 128 -29.90 -12.53 1.62
N VAL A 129 -30.95 -13.24 2.06
CA VAL A 129 -31.23 -14.59 1.59
C VAL A 129 -31.76 -14.56 0.15
N ILE A 130 -31.07 -15.28 -0.75
CA ILE A 130 -31.53 -15.55 -2.12
C ILE A 130 -32.43 -16.79 -2.13
N THR A 131 -31.98 -17.87 -1.47
CA THR A 131 -32.67 -19.14 -1.44
C THR A 131 -32.49 -19.79 -0.08
N GLU A 132 -33.62 -20.02 0.62
CA GLU A 132 -33.61 -20.82 1.85
C GLU A 132 -33.19 -22.26 1.55
N GLY A 133 -32.27 -22.80 2.34
CA GLY A 133 -31.69 -24.13 2.13
C GLY A 133 -30.77 -24.27 0.93
N GLY A 134 -30.38 -23.14 0.29
CA GLY A 134 -29.49 -23.12 -0.88
C GLY A 134 -28.02 -23.09 -0.55
N GLY A 135 -27.64 -23.08 0.72
CA GLY A 135 -26.26 -23.17 1.18
C GLY A 135 -25.76 -24.61 1.33
N ASP A 136 -24.83 -24.82 2.24
CA ASP A 136 -24.33 -26.16 2.55
C ASP A 136 -25.43 -27.03 3.11
N ARG A 137 -25.55 -28.27 2.65
CA ARG A 137 -26.58 -29.20 3.12
C ARG A 137 -26.39 -29.58 4.59
N PHE A 138 -25.14 -29.73 5.00
CA PHE A 138 -24.72 -30.09 6.35
C PHE A 138 -23.23 -29.78 6.53
N ALA A 139 -22.79 -29.74 7.77
CA ALA A 139 -21.36 -29.84 8.15
C ALA A 139 -21.19 -31.14 8.91
N ALA A 140 -20.13 -31.92 8.64
CA ALA A 140 -19.88 -33.14 9.38
C ALA A 140 -18.41 -33.31 9.72
N THR A 141 -18.14 -34.11 10.77
CA THR A 141 -16.82 -34.65 11.05
C THR A 141 -16.85 -36.14 11.13
N ILE A 142 -15.77 -36.81 10.71
CA ILE A 142 -15.52 -38.23 10.95
C ILE A 142 -14.24 -38.33 11.77
N ASN A 143 -14.35 -38.80 13.01
CA ASN A 143 -13.22 -38.87 13.95
C ASN A 143 -12.51 -37.52 14.12
N GLY A 144 -13.29 -36.41 14.16
CA GLY A 144 -12.78 -35.04 14.26
C GLY A 144 -12.29 -34.42 12.96
N ASN A 145 -12.25 -35.15 11.84
CA ASN A 145 -11.85 -34.60 10.52
C ASN A 145 -13.06 -34.08 9.79
N ALA A 146 -13.06 -32.78 9.46
CA ALA A 146 -14.17 -32.13 8.76
C ALA A 146 -14.41 -32.67 7.36
N THR A 147 -15.67 -32.72 6.95
CA THR A 147 -16.11 -33.09 5.61
C THR A 147 -17.53 -32.56 5.35
N ASN A 148 -17.81 -32.15 4.12
CA ASN A 148 -19.15 -31.87 3.59
C ASN A 148 -19.54 -32.83 2.46
N ASP A 149 -18.71 -33.85 2.22
CA ASP A 149 -18.94 -34.87 1.20
C ASP A 149 -19.89 -35.95 1.74
N GLY A 150 -21.17 -35.84 1.37
CA GLY A 150 -22.21 -36.81 1.75
C GLY A 150 -21.99 -38.23 1.20
N SER A 151 -21.22 -38.39 0.12
CA SER A 151 -20.89 -39.70 -0.47
C SER A 151 -19.81 -40.44 0.32
N LYS A 152 -19.17 -39.80 1.29
CA LYS A 152 -18.10 -40.41 2.07
C LYS A 152 -18.60 -41.58 2.91
N LYS A 153 -17.98 -42.74 2.73
CA LYS A 153 -18.34 -43.98 3.41
C LYS A 153 -17.80 -43.98 4.83
N VAL A 154 -18.65 -44.37 5.76
CA VAL A 154 -18.30 -44.57 7.19
C VAL A 154 -17.72 -45.97 7.39
N LYS A 155 -16.92 -46.15 8.43
CA LYS A 155 -16.24 -47.40 8.78
C LYS A 155 -16.59 -47.82 10.21
N LYS A 156 -16.35 -49.08 10.53
CA LYS A 156 -16.53 -49.61 11.89
C LYS A 156 -15.79 -48.76 12.94
N GLY A 157 -16.53 -48.34 13.93
CA GLY A 157 -16.00 -47.58 15.05
C GLY A 157 -15.84 -46.06 14.82
N ASP A 158 -16.23 -45.57 13.63
CA ASP A 158 -16.20 -44.12 13.39
C ASP A 158 -17.13 -43.36 14.32
N ALA A 159 -16.65 -42.20 14.78
CA ALA A 159 -17.45 -41.19 15.47
C ALA A 159 -17.77 -40.10 14.46
N ILE A 160 -19.05 -39.98 14.14
CA ILE A 160 -19.56 -39.00 13.17
C ILE A 160 -20.35 -37.94 13.92
N ASP A 161 -20.00 -36.65 13.69
CA ASP A 161 -20.81 -35.53 14.14
C ASP A 161 -21.37 -34.80 12.93
N ILE A 162 -22.69 -34.67 12.85
CA ILE A 162 -23.40 -34.05 11.74
C ILE A 162 -24.21 -32.87 12.30
N GLN A 163 -23.87 -31.68 11.81
CA GLN A 163 -24.41 -30.38 12.20
C GLN A 163 -25.16 -29.75 11.02
N ASN A 164 -25.91 -28.66 11.31
CA ASN A 164 -26.53 -27.85 10.27
C ASN A 164 -25.50 -27.34 9.25
N GLY A 165 -25.94 -27.19 8.02
CA GLY A 165 -25.14 -26.57 6.95
C GLY A 165 -24.92 -25.10 7.20
N ALA A 166 -23.81 -24.58 6.70
CA ALA A 166 -23.50 -23.16 6.74
C ALA A 166 -24.22 -22.40 5.62
N ASP A 167 -24.51 -21.12 5.88
CA ASP A 167 -24.91 -20.20 4.81
C ASP A 167 -23.70 -20.01 3.85
N VAL A 168 -24.01 -19.91 2.57
CA VAL A 168 -23.02 -19.72 1.49
C VAL A 168 -23.34 -18.44 0.75
N THR A 169 -22.37 -17.55 0.65
CA THR A 169 -22.51 -16.36 -0.21
C THR A 169 -22.36 -16.77 -1.67
N GLU A 170 -23.22 -16.22 -2.53
CA GLU A 170 -23.15 -16.42 -3.98
C GLU A 170 -21.79 -16.03 -4.55
N ASP A 171 -21.43 -16.60 -5.69
CA ASP A 171 -20.29 -16.12 -6.48
C ASP A 171 -20.51 -14.67 -6.91
N TYR A 172 -19.45 -13.87 -6.94
CA TYR A 172 -19.51 -12.47 -7.32
C TYR A 172 -18.35 -12.07 -8.22
N ASP A 173 -18.59 -11.04 -9.01
CA ASP A 173 -17.54 -10.29 -9.69
C ASP A 173 -17.12 -9.11 -8.80
N SER A 174 -15.85 -8.76 -8.82
CA SER A 174 -15.29 -7.68 -8.00
C SER A 174 -14.58 -6.67 -8.89
N SER A 175 -14.79 -5.40 -8.62
CA SER A 175 -14.05 -4.28 -9.21
C SER A 175 -13.52 -3.38 -8.11
N THR A 176 -12.39 -2.74 -8.36
CA THR A 176 -11.77 -1.80 -7.44
C THR A 176 -11.62 -0.44 -8.10
N GLU A 177 -11.76 0.62 -7.30
CA GLU A 177 -11.43 2.00 -7.67
C GLU A 177 -10.52 2.61 -6.60
N GLU A 178 -9.66 3.53 -7.00
CA GLU A 178 -8.84 4.28 -6.06
C GLU A 178 -9.66 5.37 -5.39
N ILE A 179 -9.45 5.53 -4.08
CA ILE A 179 -9.92 6.67 -3.30
C ILE A 179 -8.72 7.62 -3.18
N PRO A 180 -8.71 8.77 -3.87
CA PRO A 180 -7.58 9.67 -3.80
C PRO A 180 -7.40 10.19 -2.37
N TYR A 181 -6.16 10.33 -1.94
CA TYR A 181 -5.84 11.03 -0.71
C TYR A 181 -5.98 12.55 -0.88
N GLU A 182 -6.13 13.26 0.22
CA GLU A 182 -6.13 14.71 0.27
C GLU A 182 -4.79 15.24 0.80
N ARG A 183 -4.47 16.50 0.47
CA ARG A 183 -3.32 17.23 1.01
C ARG A 183 -3.76 18.07 2.19
N VAL A 184 -3.10 17.89 3.32
CA VAL A 184 -3.39 18.61 4.58
C VAL A 184 -2.16 19.40 4.99
N GLU A 185 -2.30 20.71 5.07
CA GLU A 185 -1.23 21.60 5.50
C GLU A 185 -1.47 22.06 6.95
N ASP A 186 -0.47 21.80 7.81
CA ASP A 186 -0.45 22.43 9.13
C ASP A 186 -0.04 23.91 8.98
N ASN A 187 -0.99 24.80 9.18
CA ASN A 187 -0.79 26.24 9.04
C ASN A 187 -0.38 26.93 10.34
N ASN A 188 -0.20 26.17 11.42
CA ASN A 188 0.16 26.75 12.71
C ASN A 188 1.67 26.71 12.95
N TYR A 189 2.38 27.64 12.37
CA TYR A 189 3.84 27.80 12.51
C TYR A 189 4.32 28.02 13.96
N TRP A 190 3.41 28.22 14.91
CA TRP A 190 3.73 28.26 16.33
C TRP A 190 3.83 26.85 16.96
N ASN A 191 3.42 25.81 16.24
CA ASN A 191 3.48 24.42 16.73
C ASN A 191 4.91 23.90 16.82
N GLY A 192 5.85 24.47 16.06
CA GLY A 192 7.21 23.98 16.04
C GLY A 192 8.13 24.71 15.07
N SER A 193 9.34 24.19 14.99
CA SER A 193 10.40 24.69 14.10
C SER A 193 10.87 23.63 13.09
N LEU A 194 10.33 22.43 13.17
CA LEU A 194 10.65 21.33 12.26
C LEU A 194 9.43 21.02 11.42
N HIS A 195 9.55 21.17 10.13
CA HIS A 195 8.48 21.02 9.17
C HIS A 195 8.81 19.89 8.21
N VAL A 196 7.99 18.84 8.20
CA VAL A 196 8.23 17.60 7.44
C VAL A 196 6.99 17.19 6.68
N TYR A 197 7.17 16.26 5.74
CA TYR A 197 6.08 15.69 4.97
C TYR A 197 5.79 14.26 5.44
N ILE A 198 4.52 13.89 5.45
CA ILE A 198 4.04 12.53 5.60
C ILE A 198 3.42 12.13 4.28
N ASP A 199 3.87 11.01 3.69
CA ASP A 199 3.40 10.58 2.38
C ASP A 199 1.93 10.14 2.43
N GLY A 200 1.16 10.62 1.46
CA GLY A 200 -0.20 10.16 1.23
C GLY A 200 -0.26 8.80 0.56
N GLN A 201 -1.32 8.07 0.80
CA GLN A 201 -1.60 6.79 0.13
C GLN A 201 -3.05 6.75 -0.33
N ASN A 202 -3.27 6.44 -1.60
CA ASN A 202 -4.62 6.21 -2.09
C ASN A 202 -5.26 5.03 -1.38
N GLY A 203 -6.51 5.18 -1.01
CA GLY A 203 -7.35 4.09 -0.55
C GLY A 203 -7.84 3.22 -1.69
N VAL A 204 -8.53 2.14 -1.35
CA VAL A 204 -9.17 1.23 -2.30
C VAL A 204 -10.61 1.01 -1.90
N ARG A 205 -11.52 1.31 -2.82
CA ARG A 205 -12.94 0.99 -2.74
C ARG A 205 -13.21 -0.25 -3.58
N THR A 206 -13.82 -1.26 -2.99
CA THR A 206 -14.17 -2.51 -3.66
C THR A 206 -15.68 -2.62 -3.80
N THR A 207 -16.13 -2.85 -5.03
CA THR A 207 -17.54 -3.15 -5.33
C THR A 207 -17.64 -4.61 -5.74
N LYS A 208 -18.47 -5.37 -5.02
CA LYS A 208 -18.84 -6.77 -5.31
C LYS A 208 -20.21 -6.80 -5.95
N THR A 209 -20.37 -7.53 -7.05
CA THR A 209 -21.66 -7.73 -7.74
C THR A 209 -21.98 -9.21 -7.78
N GLY A 210 -23.06 -9.61 -7.13
CA GLY A 210 -23.49 -10.99 -7.06
C GLY A 210 -23.93 -11.53 -8.43
N LYS A 211 -23.51 -12.75 -8.78
CA LYS A 211 -23.82 -13.36 -10.09
C LYS A 211 -25.22 -13.91 -10.18
N VAL A 212 -25.85 -14.18 -9.07
CA VAL A 212 -27.23 -14.73 -9.00
C VAL A 212 -28.23 -13.62 -8.69
N SER A 213 -27.95 -12.82 -7.66
CA SER A 213 -28.86 -11.78 -7.21
C SER A 213 -28.78 -10.49 -8.04
N GLY A 214 -27.64 -10.21 -8.66
CA GLY A 214 -27.31 -8.94 -9.31
C GLY A 214 -27.15 -7.79 -8.30
N LYS A 215 -27.18 -8.04 -7.00
CA LYS A 215 -26.98 -7.03 -5.97
C LYS A 215 -25.54 -6.61 -5.89
N THR A 216 -25.31 -5.38 -5.42
CA THR A 216 -23.97 -4.82 -5.24
C THR A 216 -23.74 -4.42 -3.80
N VAL A 217 -22.52 -4.62 -3.33
CA VAL A 217 -22.01 -4.07 -2.07
C VAL A 217 -20.72 -3.33 -2.37
N THR A 218 -20.63 -2.09 -1.89
CA THR A 218 -19.43 -1.27 -2.02
C THR A 218 -18.89 -0.98 -0.63
N GLU A 219 -17.59 -1.22 -0.44
CA GLU A 219 -16.89 -1.00 0.82
C GLU A 219 -15.50 -0.42 0.56
N ASP A 220 -15.04 0.45 1.44
CA ASP A 220 -13.67 0.94 1.42
C ASP A 220 -12.79 -0.11 2.09
N THR A 221 -12.14 -0.95 1.26
CA THR A 221 -11.32 -2.07 1.74
C THR A 221 -9.95 -1.61 2.23
N THR A 222 -9.50 -0.46 1.78
CA THR A 222 -8.32 0.25 2.30
C THR A 222 -8.67 1.73 2.39
N PRO A 223 -8.62 2.35 3.57
CA PRO A 223 -8.83 3.78 3.68
C PRO A 223 -7.67 4.55 3.04
N ALA A 224 -7.97 5.73 2.48
CA ALA A 224 -6.94 6.65 2.06
C ALA A 224 -6.20 7.22 3.28
N VAL A 225 -4.90 7.44 3.15
CA VAL A 225 -4.06 8.16 4.12
C VAL A 225 -3.67 9.49 3.48
N ASN A 226 -4.00 10.59 4.12
CA ASN A 226 -3.72 11.91 3.58
C ASN A 226 -2.21 12.20 3.54
N GLU A 227 -1.78 12.96 2.53
CA GLU A 227 -0.46 13.56 2.48
C GLU A 227 -0.47 14.78 3.41
N GLU A 228 0.45 14.83 4.39
CA GLU A 228 0.45 15.92 5.38
C GLU A 228 1.76 16.70 5.35
N TYR A 229 1.65 18.02 5.42
CA TYR A 229 2.75 18.89 5.83
C TYR A 229 2.61 19.16 7.32
N LYS A 230 3.55 18.63 8.10
CA LYS A 230 3.47 18.60 9.57
C LYS A 230 4.51 19.51 10.20
N ILE A 231 4.06 20.32 11.14
CA ILE A 231 4.91 21.24 11.93
C ILE A 231 5.00 20.71 13.35
N TYR A 232 6.21 20.52 13.87
CA TYR A 232 6.42 20.04 15.22
C TYR A 232 7.68 20.60 15.87
N THR A 233 7.81 20.39 17.17
CA THR A 233 9.03 20.64 17.94
C THR A 233 9.59 19.31 18.41
N ALA A 234 10.89 19.09 18.28
CA ALA A 234 11.54 17.87 18.73
C ALA A 234 11.29 17.64 20.22
N ASN A 235 10.74 16.48 20.54
CA ASN A 235 10.63 16.03 21.93
C ASN A 235 11.90 15.25 22.30
N THR A 236 12.83 15.94 22.97
CA THR A 236 14.14 15.38 23.31
C THR A 236 14.16 14.62 24.64
N GLY A 237 13.01 14.50 25.30
CA GLY A 237 12.92 13.86 26.64
C GLY A 237 13.85 14.53 27.65
N ASP A 238 14.75 13.76 28.24
CA ASP A 238 15.74 14.23 29.22
C ASP A 238 17.02 14.79 28.55
N ASP A 239 17.17 14.64 27.24
CA ASP A 239 18.34 15.11 26.49
C ASP A 239 18.30 16.63 26.30
N LYS A 240 19.32 17.29 26.82
CA LYS A 240 19.48 18.72 26.65
C LYS A 240 20.21 19.01 25.34
N VAL A 241 19.51 18.89 24.20
CA VAL A 241 20.06 19.22 22.88
C VAL A 241 19.34 20.41 22.28
N ILE A 242 20.10 21.26 21.58
CA ILE A 242 19.61 22.42 20.83
C ILE A 242 20.34 22.51 19.50
N ALA A 243 19.66 23.03 18.47
CA ALA A 243 20.27 23.31 17.17
C ALA A 243 20.63 24.79 17.04
N LEU A 244 21.91 25.05 16.81
CA LEU A 244 22.42 26.36 16.41
C LEU A 244 22.30 26.47 14.89
N THR A 245 21.61 27.50 14.39
CA THR A 245 21.45 27.67 12.93
C THR A 245 21.85 29.07 12.51
N PHE A 246 22.50 29.14 11.33
CA PHE A 246 23.04 30.37 10.77
C PHE A 246 22.57 30.55 9.34
N ASP A 247 21.98 31.72 9.04
CA ASP A 247 21.46 32.07 7.73
C ASP A 247 22.34 33.10 7.02
N ASP A 248 22.15 33.28 5.73
CA ASP A 248 22.74 34.30 4.86
C ASP A 248 24.23 34.15 4.53
N GLY A 249 24.91 33.16 5.08
CA GLY A 249 26.29 32.83 4.70
C GLY A 249 26.41 32.13 3.33
N PRO A 250 27.61 31.75 2.91
CA PRO A 250 28.88 31.94 3.60
C PRO A 250 29.39 33.38 3.52
N TRP A 251 30.03 33.86 4.60
CA TRP A 251 30.69 35.16 4.67
C TRP A 251 32.09 34.92 5.20
N LYS A 252 33.11 35.12 4.36
CA LYS A 252 34.47 34.59 4.57
C LYS A 252 35.02 34.78 5.99
N ASP A 253 34.98 36.00 6.50
CA ASP A 253 35.55 36.31 7.81
C ASP A 253 34.63 35.86 8.94
N THR A 254 33.35 36.24 8.91
CA THR A 254 32.42 35.95 9.98
C THR A 254 32.10 34.48 10.12
N THR A 255 31.86 33.78 9.00
CA THR A 255 31.63 32.32 9.03
C THR A 255 32.83 31.61 9.64
N ALA A 256 34.07 32.02 9.23
CA ALA A 256 35.29 31.41 9.77
C ALA A 256 35.45 31.66 11.28
N GLU A 257 35.13 32.87 11.78
CA GLU A 257 35.16 33.20 13.21
C GLU A 257 34.10 32.41 14.01
N ILE A 258 32.93 32.20 13.42
CA ILE A 258 31.86 31.37 14.04
C ILE A 258 32.34 29.91 14.14
N LEU A 259 32.95 29.37 13.08
CA LEU A 259 33.50 28.00 13.10
C LEU A 259 34.56 27.84 14.18
N ASP A 260 35.43 28.85 14.38
CA ASP A 260 36.44 28.82 15.46
C ASP A 260 35.75 28.74 16.85
N VAL A 261 34.71 29.54 17.10
CA VAL A 261 33.96 29.52 18.36
C VAL A 261 33.21 28.20 18.56
N LEU A 262 32.63 27.63 17.50
CA LEU A 262 31.95 26.33 17.56
C LEU A 262 32.94 25.22 17.93
N LYS A 263 34.09 25.20 17.29
CA LYS A 263 35.16 24.24 17.55
C LYS A 263 35.67 24.31 18.99
N GLU A 264 35.90 25.52 19.54
CA GLU A 264 36.31 25.73 20.93
C GLU A 264 35.30 25.16 21.92
N ASN A 265 34.01 25.08 21.53
CA ASN A 265 32.93 24.58 22.38
C ASN A 265 32.50 23.16 22.06
N ASP A 266 33.17 22.46 21.12
CA ASP A 266 32.77 21.12 20.68
C ASP A 266 31.30 21.10 20.25
N ALA A 267 30.94 22.10 19.43
CA ALA A 267 29.58 22.37 19.01
C ALA A 267 29.42 22.10 17.51
N HIS A 268 28.38 21.36 17.13
CA HIS A 268 27.94 21.28 15.74
C HIS A 268 26.80 22.25 15.48
N ALA A 269 26.67 22.69 14.24
CA ALA A 269 25.65 23.67 13.83
C ALA A 269 25.18 23.35 12.39
N THR A 270 24.08 23.97 11.99
CA THR A 270 23.56 23.94 10.62
C THR A 270 23.64 25.33 10.00
N PHE A 271 24.24 25.41 8.81
CA PHE A 271 24.37 26.64 8.03
C PHE A 271 23.42 26.61 6.84
N PHE A 272 22.47 27.51 6.78
CA PHE A 272 21.57 27.72 5.65
C PHE A 272 22.19 28.75 4.71
N THR A 273 22.86 28.23 3.69
CA THR A 273 23.74 29.04 2.82
C THR A 273 23.01 29.59 1.59
N ILE A 274 23.31 30.81 1.19
CA ILE A 274 22.89 31.38 -0.08
C ILE A 274 23.75 30.82 -1.19
N GLY A 275 23.15 30.02 -2.07
CA GLY A 275 23.88 29.27 -3.11
C GLY A 275 24.80 30.13 -3.98
N LYS A 276 24.35 31.34 -4.33
CA LYS A 276 25.09 32.30 -5.15
C LYS A 276 26.42 32.76 -4.53
N GLN A 277 26.54 32.72 -3.19
CA GLN A 277 27.73 33.14 -2.48
C GLN A 277 28.76 32.02 -2.30
N ILE A 278 28.36 30.76 -2.46
CA ILE A 278 29.21 29.60 -2.17
C ILE A 278 30.46 29.57 -3.05
N ALA A 279 30.33 29.88 -4.35
CA ALA A 279 31.46 29.81 -5.27
C ALA A 279 32.63 30.69 -4.87
N ASP A 280 32.38 31.88 -4.32
CA ASP A 280 33.38 32.83 -3.88
C ASP A 280 33.98 32.48 -2.49
N HIS A 281 33.33 31.56 -1.75
CA HIS A 281 33.67 31.20 -0.37
C HIS A 281 33.64 29.68 -0.15
N SER A 282 33.92 28.88 -1.18
CA SER A 282 33.85 27.42 -1.13
C SER A 282 34.81 26.80 -0.12
N ASP A 283 35.95 27.49 0.16
CA ASP A 283 36.93 27.07 1.15
C ASP A 283 36.34 27.03 2.57
N VAL A 284 35.55 28.05 2.96
CA VAL A 284 34.93 28.11 4.28
C VAL A 284 33.73 27.18 4.39
N VAL A 285 32.96 26.99 3.30
CA VAL A 285 31.88 26.01 3.26
C VAL A 285 32.42 24.60 3.41
N LYS A 286 33.50 24.28 2.66
CA LYS A 286 34.15 22.98 2.80
C LYS A 286 34.71 22.78 4.21
N ARG A 287 35.33 23.81 4.79
CA ARG A 287 35.80 23.76 6.18
C ARG A 287 34.66 23.45 7.15
N ALA A 288 33.50 24.12 7.02
CA ALA A 288 32.34 23.87 7.87
C ALA A 288 31.87 22.40 7.78
N HIS A 289 31.78 21.90 6.58
CA HIS A 289 31.45 20.48 6.34
C HIS A 289 32.50 19.52 6.94
N ASP A 290 33.80 19.76 6.68
CA ASP A 290 34.87 18.90 7.17
C ASP A 290 35.00 18.91 8.72
N GLU A 291 34.53 19.97 9.40
CA GLU A 291 34.45 20.09 10.85
C GLU A 291 33.13 19.51 11.44
N GLY A 292 32.27 18.85 10.61
CA GLY A 292 31.08 18.14 11.03
C GLY A 292 29.84 19.01 11.17
N HIS A 293 29.85 20.22 10.62
CA HIS A 293 28.66 21.06 10.53
C HIS A 293 27.82 20.66 9.31
N GLU A 294 26.53 20.87 9.39
CA GLU A 294 25.59 20.59 8.32
C GLU A 294 25.41 21.82 7.43
N ILE A 295 25.43 21.61 6.12
CA ILE A 295 25.28 22.68 5.13
C ILE A 295 23.96 22.45 4.39
N CYS A 296 23.03 23.38 4.54
CA CYS A 296 21.70 23.38 3.95
C CYS A 296 21.48 24.59 3.04
N THR A 297 20.43 24.56 2.22
CA THR A 297 20.17 25.68 1.33
C THR A 297 19.27 26.73 1.94
N HIS A 298 19.63 28.03 1.71
CA HIS A 298 18.81 29.20 1.94
C HIS A 298 18.39 29.85 0.61
N THR A 299 18.08 29.02 -0.39
CA THR A 299 17.83 29.31 -1.79
C THR A 299 19.09 29.79 -2.56
N TRP A 300 18.93 30.02 -3.88
CA TRP A 300 20.06 30.45 -4.70
C TRP A 300 20.50 31.88 -4.43
N ASP A 301 19.55 32.84 -4.36
CA ASP A 301 19.86 34.27 -4.26
C ASP A 301 19.18 34.99 -3.10
N HIS A 302 18.79 34.28 -2.04
CA HIS A 302 18.05 34.78 -0.90
C HIS A 302 16.67 35.32 -1.31
N ALA A 303 15.80 34.45 -1.77
CA ALA A 303 14.47 34.76 -2.32
C ALA A 303 13.45 35.29 -1.29
N ALA A 304 13.79 36.41 -0.62
CA ALA A 304 12.97 37.07 0.40
C ALA A 304 12.23 38.32 -0.10
N GLY A 305 12.60 38.83 -1.26
CA GLY A 305 12.06 40.10 -1.79
C GLY A 305 12.56 41.38 -1.07
N SER A 306 13.61 41.26 -0.27
CA SER A 306 14.18 42.34 0.53
C SER A 306 15.46 42.95 -0.07
N GLY A 307 15.50 43.08 -1.40
CA GLY A 307 16.61 43.72 -2.12
C GLY A 307 17.66 42.76 -2.65
N GLN A 308 17.47 41.46 -2.49
CA GLN A 308 18.28 40.41 -3.10
C GLN A 308 17.47 39.63 -4.14
N GLY A 309 16.79 38.57 -3.82
CA GLY A 309 15.90 37.84 -4.74
C GLY A 309 14.44 38.30 -4.69
N VAL A 310 13.63 37.83 -5.62
CA VAL A 310 12.17 37.92 -5.52
C VAL A 310 11.71 37.01 -4.39
N ASN A 311 10.69 37.39 -3.65
CA ASN A 311 10.15 36.56 -2.59
C ASN A 311 9.67 35.20 -3.18
N LEU A 312 10.12 34.11 -2.59
CA LEU A 312 9.88 32.75 -3.05
C LEU A 312 8.40 32.45 -3.29
N THR A 313 7.50 33.00 -2.45
CA THR A 313 6.05 32.81 -2.58
C THR A 313 5.42 33.55 -3.78
N TYR A 314 6.15 34.47 -4.42
CA TYR A 314 5.70 35.20 -5.61
C TYR A 314 6.29 34.64 -6.91
N MET A 315 7.16 33.63 -6.83
CA MET A 315 7.74 32.94 -7.95
C MET A 315 6.78 31.90 -8.51
N THR A 316 6.95 31.58 -9.79
CA THR A 316 6.31 30.40 -10.38
C THR A 316 6.87 29.12 -9.78
N ALA A 317 6.14 28.00 -9.89
CA ALA A 317 6.60 26.69 -9.42
C ALA A 317 8.01 26.33 -9.95
N ASP A 318 8.25 26.55 -11.25
CA ASP A 318 9.55 26.27 -11.87
C ASP A 318 10.68 27.14 -11.29
N GLU A 319 10.41 28.42 -11.00
CA GLU A 319 11.38 29.31 -10.38
C GLU A 319 11.67 28.91 -8.93
N GLN A 320 10.65 28.54 -8.15
CA GLN A 320 10.80 28.01 -6.79
C GLN A 320 11.70 26.78 -6.76
N ILE A 321 11.44 25.82 -7.65
CA ILE A 321 12.25 24.60 -7.79
C ILE A 321 13.70 24.94 -8.17
N GLN A 322 13.90 25.87 -9.11
CA GLN A 322 15.24 26.27 -9.52
C GLN A 322 16.04 26.95 -8.41
N GLU A 323 15.40 27.79 -7.59
CA GLU A 323 16.03 28.44 -6.43
C GLU A 323 16.60 27.40 -5.46
N VAL A 324 15.82 26.38 -5.16
CA VAL A 324 16.22 25.35 -4.21
C VAL A 324 17.28 24.40 -4.83
N GLN A 325 17.03 23.93 -6.05
CA GLN A 325 17.96 22.99 -6.70
C GLN A 325 19.34 23.61 -7.02
N LYS A 326 19.38 24.89 -7.43
CA LYS A 326 20.66 25.59 -7.62
C LYS A 326 21.40 25.77 -6.30
N GLY A 327 20.67 26.02 -5.20
CA GLY A 327 21.26 26.06 -3.87
C GLY A 327 21.92 24.73 -3.50
N PHE A 328 21.20 23.62 -3.64
CA PHE A 328 21.77 22.28 -3.39
C PHE A 328 22.94 21.95 -4.31
N GLN A 329 22.86 22.30 -5.60
CA GLN A 329 23.97 22.07 -6.52
C GLN A 329 25.24 22.84 -6.11
N ALA A 330 25.11 24.10 -5.70
CA ALA A 330 26.25 24.89 -5.24
C ALA A 330 26.89 24.29 -3.97
N ILE A 331 26.08 23.77 -3.04
CA ILE A 331 26.59 23.06 -1.86
C ILE A 331 27.35 21.81 -2.30
N LYS A 332 26.75 20.97 -3.16
CA LYS A 332 27.40 19.77 -3.70
C LYS A 332 28.75 20.06 -4.34
N ASP A 333 28.82 21.11 -5.14
CA ASP A 333 30.05 21.52 -5.82
C ASP A 333 31.15 21.92 -4.81
N ALA A 334 30.77 22.50 -3.66
CA ALA A 334 31.71 22.93 -2.63
C ALA A 334 32.19 21.79 -1.72
N ILE A 335 31.28 20.91 -1.28
CA ILE A 335 31.59 19.83 -0.33
C ILE A 335 32.02 18.52 -1.01
N GLY A 336 31.62 18.31 -2.28
CA GLY A 336 31.99 17.14 -3.08
C GLY A 336 31.08 15.94 -2.97
N GLU A 337 29.97 16.06 -2.24
CA GLU A 337 28.93 15.02 -2.10
C GLU A 337 27.51 15.62 -2.11
N ASP A 338 26.50 14.77 -2.24
CA ASP A 338 25.11 15.23 -2.23
C ASP A 338 24.74 15.76 -0.84
N PRO A 339 24.26 17.02 -0.71
CA PRO A 339 23.84 17.55 0.57
C PRO A 339 22.51 16.91 1.00
N VAL A 340 22.22 16.99 2.29
CA VAL A 340 20.88 16.68 2.81
C VAL A 340 19.83 17.61 2.18
N ARG A 341 18.66 17.08 1.89
CA ARG A 341 17.59 17.84 1.22
C ARG A 341 16.78 18.68 2.21
N ILE A 342 17.48 19.45 3.02
CA ILE A 342 16.92 20.35 4.02
C ILE A 342 17.10 21.79 3.56
N MET A 343 16.06 22.60 3.74
CA MET A 343 16.10 24.02 3.45
C MET A 343 15.56 24.88 4.58
N ARG A 344 15.88 26.15 4.54
CA ARG A 344 15.12 27.21 5.23
C ARG A 344 14.71 28.25 4.22
N ALA A 345 13.43 28.62 4.23
CA ALA A 345 12.92 29.65 3.35
C ALA A 345 13.34 31.04 3.85
N PRO A 346 13.92 31.90 2.98
CA PRO A 346 14.29 33.25 3.35
C PRO A 346 13.12 34.06 3.96
N GLY A 347 13.39 34.64 5.15
CA GLY A 347 12.37 35.40 5.89
C GLY A 347 11.20 34.55 6.41
N GLY A 348 11.30 33.23 6.44
CA GLY A 348 10.23 32.31 6.85
C GLY A 348 9.04 32.26 5.87
N ASN A 349 9.26 32.58 4.60
CA ASN A 349 8.22 32.67 3.59
C ASN A 349 7.94 31.28 2.96
N PHE A 350 7.32 30.39 3.72
CA PHE A 350 7.02 29.01 3.28
C PHE A 350 5.58 28.62 3.66
N LYS A 351 4.62 28.90 2.77
CA LYS A 351 3.20 28.61 2.98
C LYS A 351 2.42 28.58 1.68
N GLY A 352 1.31 27.85 1.67
CA GLY A 352 0.44 27.70 0.50
C GLY A 352 1.07 26.82 -0.58
N ASP A 353 0.86 27.13 -1.85
CA ASP A 353 1.25 26.26 -2.97
C ASP A 353 2.73 25.84 -2.97
N ILE A 354 3.62 26.68 -2.45
CA ILE A 354 5.05 26.39 -2.36
C ILE A 354 5.36 25.14 -1.55
N VAL A 355 4.58 24.88 -0.49
CA VAL A 355 4.73 23.70 0.35
C VAL A 355 4.69 22.44 -0.51
N TRP A 356 3.70 22.33 -1.37
CA TRP A 356 3.49 21.17 -2.24
C TRP A 356 4.34 21.21 -3.51
N THR A 357 4.71 22.39 -3.97
CA THR A 357 5.65 22.55 -5.10
C THR A 357 7.02 21.98 -4.77
N LEU A 358 7.51 22.21 -3.56
CA LEU A 358 8.84 21.81 -3.14
C LEU A 358 8.91 20.44 -2.47
N GLN A 359 7.79 19.84 -2.10
CA GLN A 359 7.72 18.53 -1.46
C GLN A 359 8.55 17.43 -2.17
N PRO A 360 8.59 17.31 -3.51
CA PRO A 360 9.42 16.30 -4.18
C PRO A 360 10.92 16.56 -4.09
N TYR A 361 11.33 17.77 -3.69
CA TYR A 361 12.71 18.24 -3.78
C TYR A 361 13.39 18.41 -2.43
N ILE A 362 12.62 18.47 -1.34
CA ILE A 362 13.13 18.63 0.02
C ILE A 362 12.54 17.58 0.95
N ASP A 363 13.28 17.20 1.99
CA ASP A 363 12.82 16.31 3.05
C ASP A 363 12.25 17.10 4.24
N ALA A 364 12.77 18.30 4.47
CA ALA A 364 12.29 19.19 5.52
C ALA A 364 12.51 20.69 5.18
N GLU A 365 11.62 21.52 5.69
CA GLU A 365 11.80 22.96 5.81
C GLU A 365 11.94 23.33 7.28
N ILE A 366 12.85 24.23 7.61
CA ILE A 366 13.23 24.51 9.00
C ILE A 366 12.91 25.94 9.39
N GLY A 367 11.96 26.09 10.29
CA GLY A 367 11.71 27.34 10.99
C GLY A 367 12.64 27.52 12.19
N TRP A 368 12.20 28.33 13.14
CA TRP A 368 12.91 28.58 14.42
C TRP A 368 11.90 28.85 15.53
N ASN A 369 12.32 28.60 16.77
CA ASN A 369 11.55 28.92 17.96
C ASN A 369 12.32 29.82 18.94
N VAL A 370 13.57 30.13 18.64
CA VAL A 370 14.35 31.16 19.31
C VAL A 370 14.93 32.09 18.26
N ASP A 371 14.37 33.31 18.17
CA ASP A 371 14.88 34.38 17.32
C ASP A 371 15.81 35.29 18.12
N THR A 372 17.08 35.33 17.75
CA THR A 372 18.07 36.20 18.40
C THR A 372 17.96 37.65 17.96
N GLU A 373 17.29 37.93 16.84
CA GLU A 373 17.27 39.21 16.14
C GLU A 373 18.66 39.84 15.98
N ASP A 374 19.71 39.01 15.81
CA ASP A 374 21.11 39.46 15.68
C ASP A 374 21.32 40.34 14.44
N TRP A 375 20.49 40.14 13.40
CA TRP A 375 20.48 40.96 12.20
C TRP A 375 20.17 42.46 12.49
N ARG A 376 19.49 42.77 13.61
CA ARG A 376 19.23 44.15 14.10
C ARG A 376 20.43 44.75 14.83
N ARG A 377 21.43 43.93 15.15
CA ARG A 377 22.64 44.32 15.88
C ARG A 377 22.32 44.97 17.27
N PRO A 378 21.54 44.27 18.12
CA PRO A 378 21.08 44.82 19.40
C PRO A 378 22.15 44.80 20.51
N GLY A 379 23.37 44.36 20.19
CA GLY A 379 24.47 44.17 21.12
C GLY A 379 24.68 42.72 21.51
N ALA A 380 25.93 42.29 21.64
CA ALA A 380 26.32 40.93 21.93
C ALA A 380 25.65 40.34 23.19
N ASP A 381 25.52 41.15 24.27
CA ASP A 381 24.87 40.70 25.51
C ASP A 381 23.38 40.40 25.32
N THR A 382 22.70 41.19 24.48
CA THR A 382 21.29 40.96 24.16
C THR A 382 21.12 39.66 23.35
N ILE A 383 21.96 39.44 22.34
CA ILE A 383 21.96 38.23 21.54
C ILE A 383 22.25 37.01 22.42
N ALA A 384 23.30 37.07 23.26
CA ALA A 384 23.64 36.01 24.20
C ALA A 384 22.48 35.67 25.14
N SER A 385 21.84 36.70 25.71
CA SER A 385 20.66 36.55 26.58
C SER A 385 19.48 35.86 25.87
N ARG A 386 19.32 36.07 24.56
CA ARG A 386 18.29 35.38 23.77
C ARG A 386 18.65 33.94 23.49
N ILE A 387 19.90 33.66 23.14
CA ILE A 387 20.42 32.27 23.00
C ILE A 387 20.19 31.48 24.28
N MET A 388 20.47 32.07 25.44
CA MET A 388 20.28 31.44 26.75
C MET A 388 18.81 31.13 27.12
N LYS A 389 17.82 31.60 26.33
CA LYS A 389 16.42 31.23 26.50
C LYS A 389 16.05 29.92 25.86
N ALA A 390 16.98 29.31 25.12
CA ALA A 390 16.76 28.02 24.46
C ALA A 390 16.39 26.92 25.47
N LYS A 391 15.51 26.06 25.06
CA LYS A 391 15.08 24.87 25.79
C LYS A 391 15.50 23.64 25.01
N PRO A 392 15.54 22.46 25.62
CA PRO A 392 15.74 21.23 24.87
C PRO A 392 14.80 21.15 23.65
N GLY A 393 15.35 20.79 22.48
CA GLY A 393 14.62 20.79 21.20
C GLY A 393 14.53 22.13 20.48
N SER A 394 15.12 23.22 21.02
CA SER A 394 15.10 24.53 20.35
C SER A 394 15.95 24.58 19.10
N VAL A 395 15.44 25.28 18.07
CA VAL A 395 16.16 25.75 16.89
C VAL A 395 16.38 27.27 17.04
N ILE A 396 17.63 27.67 17.08
CA ILE A 396 18.04 29.07 17.31
C ILE A 396 18.41 29.72 15.98
N LEU A 397 17.69 30.79 15.60
CA LEU A 397 18.00 31.58 14.42
C LEU A 397 19.07 32.61 14.75
N MET A 398 20.14 32.55 13.98
CA MET A 398 21.24 33.51 13.90
C MET A 398 21.65 33.68 12.45
N HIS A 399 22.60 34.58 12.19
CA HIS A 399 23.10 34.82 10.84
C HIS A 399 24.64 34.84 10.86
N ASP A 400 25.26 34.24 9.82
CA ASP A 400 26.71 34.34 9.58
C ASP A 400 27.03 35.24 8.39
N GLY A 401 25.98 35.69 7.66
CA GLY A 401 26.09 36.57 6.50
C GLY A 401 25.11 37.76 6.54
N GLY A 402 24.97 38.45 5.40
CA GLY A 402 24.04 39.58 5.24
C GLY A 402 24.46 40.85 5.97
N GLY A 403 25.74 41.03 6.31
CA GLY A 403 26.28 42.23 6.95
C GLY A 403 27.27 41.93 8.09
N ASP A 404 27.53 42.97 8.93
CA ASP A 404 28.41 42.81 10.10
C ASP A 404 27.73 41.95 11.19
N ARG A 405 28.30 40.81 11.50
CA ARG A 405 27.86 39.83 12.50
C ARG A 405 28.84 39.65 13.66
N SER A 406 29.74 40.61 13.85
CA SER A 406 30.69 40.57 14.95
C SER A 406 30.01 40.45 16.33
N GLN A 407 28.82 41.01 16.50
CA GLN A 407 28.03 40.87 17.73
C GLN A 407 27.51 39.45 17.92
N THR A 408 27.22 38.71 16.84
CA THR A 408 26.82 37.29 16.88
C THR A 408 27.99 36.45 17.35
N VAL A 409 29.18 36.65 16.77
CA VAL A 409 30.44 35.98 17.20
C VAL A 409 30.70 36.20 18.69
N GLU A 410 30.65 37.42 19.14
CA GLU A 410 30.87 37.78 20.57
C GLU A 410 29.78 37.23 21.50
N ALA A 411 28.54 37.14 21.02
CA ALA A 411 27.45 36.49 21.75
C ALA A 411 27.65 34.99 21.93
N LEU A 412 28.10 34.30 20.88
CA LEU A 412 28.42 32.88 20.92
C LEU A 412 29.54 32.56 21.91
N LYS A 413 30.64 33.35 21.90
CA LYS A 413 31.74 33.25 22.88
C LYS A 413 31.22 33.34 24.34
N LYS A 414 30.12 34.07 24.59
CA LYS A 414 29.55 34.22 25.92
C LYS A 414 28.55 33.10 26.24
N ALA A 415 27.68 32.74 25.30
CA ALA A 415 26.56 31.85 25.55
C ALA A 415 26.95 30.35 25.51
N LEU A 416 27.78 29.92 24.55
CA LEU A 416 28.05 28.49 24.37
C LEU A 416 28.75 27.85 25.57
N PRO A 417 29.79 28.47 26.19
CA PRO A 417 30.40 27.85 27.39
C PRO A 417 29.41 27.71 28.55
N GLN A 418 28.46 28.63 28.70
CA GLN A 418 27.45 28.61 29.77
C GLN A 418 26.44 27.48 29.53
N LEU A 419 25.90 27.37 28.29
CA LEU A 419 24.98 26.30 27.93
C LEU A 419 25.65 24.95 28.06
N LYS A 420 26.90 24.81 27.67
CA LYS A 420 27.70 23.56 27.85
C LYS A 420 27.85 23.23 29.34
N GLN A 421 28.09 24.23 30.20
CA GLN A 421 28.15 24.02 31.64
C GLN A 421 26.80 23.59 32.24
N GLU A 422 25.68 24.06 31.66
CA GLU A 422 24.33 23.64 32.03
C GLU A 422 23.97 22.24 31.48
N GLY A 423 24.87 21.61 30.72
CA GLY A 423 24.74 20.26 30.17
C GLY A 423 24.06 20.20 28.81
N TYR A 424 23.95 21.29 28.07
CA TYR A 424 23.48 21.29 26.71
C TYR A 424 24.52 20.75 25.74
N ARG A 425 24.06 20.01 24.72
CA ARG A 425 24.82 19.63 23.54
C ARG A 425 24.25 20.35 22.32
N PHE A 426 25.13 20.67 21.41
CA PHE A 426 24.80 21.38 20.18
C PHE A 426 24.79 20.39 19.02
N VAL A 427 23.65 20.24 18.38
CA VAL A 427 23.42 19.23 17.33
C VAL A 427 23.04 19.88 16.01
N THR A 428 23.24 19.18 14.91
CA THR A 428 22.73 19.60 13.60
C THR A 428 21.21 19.43 13.50
N ILE A 429 20.62 20.00 12.47
CA ILE A 429 19.19 19.83 12.22
C ILE A 429 18.87 18.36 11.89
N SER A 430 19.69 17.68 11.09
CA SER A 430 19.48 16.25 10.81
C SER A 430 19.51 15.40 12.08
N GLU A 431 20.38 15.70 13.02
CA GLU A 431 20.42 15.02 14.33
C GLU A 431 19.15 15.35 15.15
N LEU A 432 18.72 16.62 15.14
CA LEU A 432 17.52 17.05 15.88
C LEU A 432 16.24 16.41 15.31
N LEU A 433 16.15 16.25 14.00
CA LEU A 433 15.02 15.62 13.32
C LEU A 433 14.83 14.13 13.72
N GLN A 434 15.84 13.49 14.30
CA GLN A 434 15.72 12.11 14.81
C GLN A 434 15.02 12.02 16.18
N TYR A 435 14.78 13.14 16.84
CA TYR A 435 14.07 13.17 18.12
C TYR A 435 12.56 13.21 17.92
N ASP A 436 11.92 12.03 18.13
CA ASP A 436 10.47 11.85 18.08
C ASP A 436 9.82 12.41 16.80
N PRO A 437 10.33 12.05 15.61
CA PRO A 437 9.74 12.50 14.36
C PRO A 437 8.34 11.93 14.21
N PRO A 438 7.42 12.64 13.52
CA PRO A 438 6.13 12.06 13.16
C PRO A 438 6.34 10.74 12.40
N ALA A 439 5.53 9.72 12.75
CA ALA A 439 5.58 8.43 12.07
C ALA A 439 5.37 8.60 10.56
N ASP A 440 6.08 7.79 9.78
CA ASP A 440 6.01 7.80 8.30
C ASP A 440 6.38 9.13 7.63
N SER A 441 7.05 10.03 8.37
CA SER A 441 7.52 11.29 7.81
C SER A 441 8.74 11.12 6.88
N SER A 442 8.97 12.14 6.04
CA SER A 442 10.11 12.22 5.11
C SER A 442 11.48 12.04 5.75
N VAL A 443 11.60 12.28 7.06
CA VAL A 443 12.84 12.19 7.84
C VAL A 443 12.92 10.95 8.72
N SER A 444 11.86 10.16 8.82
CA SER A 444 11.81 8.92 9.61
C SER A 444 12.20 7.67 8.81
N LYS A 445 12.53 7.82 7.53
CA LYS A 445 12.83 6.73 6.57
C LYS A 445 14.29 6.33 6.55
#